data_f425c4452c04284f027375d3f7d39413
#
_entry.id   f425c4452c04284f027375d3f7d39413
#
_cell.length_a   1.000
_cell.length_b   1.000
_cell.length_c   1.000
_cell.angle_alpha   90.00
_cell.angle_beta   90.00
_cell.angle_gamma   90.00
#
_symmetry.space_group_name_H-M   'P 1'
#
loop_
_entity.id
_entity.type
_entity.pdbx_description
1 polymer ?
#
loop_
_entity_poly.entity_id
_entity_poly.type
_entity_poly.pdbx_seq_one_letter_code
_entity_poly.pdbx_strand_id
1 'polypeptide(L)'
;MNTYDDGMSFIATLVLLIGISAGSSYFYRQHAARIKPQPDGTVRAKLPGWYIAFGYFLIAAGVFLAFASLILSSGSNPMPLNMAIGFPTMTFGLGIVTILMGQRQYIETGVDYIERRAWYGKVTRIPFHEIDSYSYSPAGLGGWLVLKTADRRRIAFNSRFLRGERVIAALAFRQINGRWPSPYNQEEQRVLEEESSLRAAQQYLAKTPKARGLRR
;
A
#
# COMPACT_ATOMS: atom_id res chain seq x y z
N MET A 1 -7.68 3.20 42.71
CA MET A 1 -7.40 3.08 41.26
C MET A 1 -8.55 3.76 40.53
N ASN A 2 -8.31 4.92 39.90
CA ASN A 2 -9.38 5.76 39.36
C ASN A 2 -9.81 5.28 37.98
N THR A 3 -10.95 4.58 37.91
CA THR A 3 -11.61 4.16 36.65
C THR A 3 -11.91 5.32 35.69
N TYR A 4 -11.86 6.58 36.15
CA TYR A 4 -12.09 7.77 35.35
C TYR A 4 -10.88 8.13 34.46
N ASP A 5 -9.64 7.90 34.92
CA ASP A 5 -8.40 8.15 34.17
C ASP A 5 -8.24 7.12 33.03
N ASP A 6 -8.63 5.87 33.25
CA ASP A 6 -8.56 4.83 32.22
C ASP A 6 -9.54 5.09 31.06
N GLY A 7 -10.73 5.63 31.37
CA GLY A 7 -11.73 5.98 30.35
C GLY A 7 -11.30 7.17 29.48
N MET A 8 -10.74 8.20 30.05
CA MET A 8 -10.22 9.37 29.32
C MET A 8 -9.03 9.01 28.44
N SER A 9 -8.11 8.19 28.93
CA SER A 9 -6.97 7.69 28.16
C SER A 9 -7.44 6.84 26.95
N PHE A 10 -8.44 5.98 27.11
CA PHE A 10 -9.00 5.18 26.03
C PHE A 10 -9.66 6.05 24.96
N ILE A 11 -10.47 7.04 25.33
CA ILE A 11 -11.13 7.97 24.41
C ILE A 11 -10.07 8.81 23.65
N ALA A 12 -9.07 9.34 24.34
CA ALA A 12 -7.99 10.09 23.70
C ALA A 12 -7.22 9.25 22.67
N THR A 13 -6.93 8.00 23.00
CA THR A 13 -6.26 7.04 22.10
C THR A 13 -7.13 6.74 20.88
N LEU A 14 -8.43 6.54 21.07
CA LEU A 14 -9.39 6.27 19.97
C LEU A 14 -9.50 7.47 19.04
N VAL A 15 -9.60 8.68 19.56
CA VAL A 15 -9.66 9.93 18.77
C VAL A 15 -8.36 10.13 17.98
N LEU A 16 -7.21 9.85 18.59
CA LEU A 16 -5.90 9.92 17.93
C LEU A 16 -5.81 8.92 16.78
N LEU A 17 -6.21 7.67 16.99
CA LEU A 17 -6.22 6.63 15.96
C LEU A 17 -7.16 6.97 14.79
N ILE A 18 -8.36 7.49 15.09
CA ILE A 18 -9.31 7.95 14.06
C ILE A 18 -8.73 9.14 13.29
N GLY A 19 -8.13 10.11 13.98
CA GLY A 19 -7.50 11.28 13.37
C GLY A 19 -6.34 10.90 12.44
N ILE A 20 -5.46 9.99 12.88
CA ILE A 20 -4.35 9.48 12.06
C ILE A 20 -4.89 8.71 10.84
N SER A 21 -5.92 7.89 11.02
CA SER A 21 -6.53 7.11 9.94
C SER A 21 -7.21 8.00 8.90
N ALA A 22 -7.99 9.00 9.32
CA ALA A 22 -8.65 9.94 8.44
C ALA A 22 -7.65 10.84 7.71
N GLY A 23 -6.65 11.37 8.44
CA GLY A 23 -5.58 12.18 7.86
C GLY A 23 -4.76 11.43 6.83
N SER A 24 -4.34 10.21 7.13
CA SER A 24 -3.60 9.37 6.17
C SER A 24 -4.41 9.10 4.92
N SER A 25 -5.72 8.81 5.04
CA SER A 25 -6.62 8.58 3.91
C SER A 25 -6.74 9.79 3.00
N TYR A 26 -6.84 10.99 3.58
CA TYR A 26 -6.92 12.25 2.83
C TYR A 26 -5.63 12.52 2.04
N PHE A 27 -4.48 12.38 2.69
CA PHE A 27 -3.17 12.57 2.03
C PHE A 27 -2.93 11.55 0.91
N TYR A 28 -3.33 10.28 1.10
CA TYR A 28 -3.23 9.26 0.07
C TYR A 28 -4.10 9.58 -1.14
N ARG A 29 -5.33 10.07 -0.94
CA ARG A 29 -6.22 10.47 -2.04
C ARG A 29 -5.63 11.60 -2.86
N GLN A 30 -5.11 12.64 -2.21
CA GLN A 30 -4.44 13.74 -2.90
C GLN A 30 -3.21 13.28 -3.68
N HIS A 31 -2.41 12.37 -3.10
CA HIS A 31 -1.24 11.84 -3.77
C HIS A 31 -1.64 11.03 -5.01
N ALA A 32 -2.62 10.14 -4.90
CA ALA A 32 -3.11 9.34 -6.02
C ALA A 32 -3.62 10.21 -7.18
N ALA A 33 -4.28 11.33 -6.87
CA ALA A 33 -4.77 12.27 -7.88
C ALA A 33 -3.64 12.98 -8.66
N ARG A 34 -2.43 13.11 -8.08
CA ARG A 34 -1.27 13.75 -8.71
C ARG A 34 -0.47 12.84 -9.63
N ILE A 35 -0.69 11.53 -9.57
CA ILE A 35 0.01 10.57 -10.42
C ILE A 35 -0.58 10.70 -11.85
N LYS A 36 0.24 11.14 -12.79
CA LYS A 36 -0.14 11.25 -14.20
C LYS A 36 0.34 10.02 -14.98
N PRO A 37 -0.43 9.55 -15.98
CA PRO A 37 0.05 8.55 -16.93
C PRO A 37 1.30 9.09 -17.64
N GLN A 38 2.24 8.20 -17.94
CA GLN A 38 3.38 8.51 -18.79
C GLN A 38 2.94 8.51 -20.28
N PRO A 39 3.74 9.09 -21.20
CA PRO A 39 3.41 9.14 -22.62
C PRO A 39 3.20 7.77 -23.27
N ASP A 40 3.79 6.73 -22.70
CA ASP A 40 3.65 5.33 -23.12
C ASP A 40 2.41 4.63 -22.54
N GLY A 41 1.53 5.36 -21.86
CA GLY A 41 0.34 4.84 -21.22
C GLY A 41 0.59 4.09 -19.92
N THR A 42 1.83 4.02 -19.45
CA THR A 42 2.14 3.39 -18.16
C THR A 42 1.82 4.33 -16.99
N VAL A 43 1.39 3.76 -15.88
CA VAL A 43 1.12 4.51 -14.65
C VAL A 43 2.02 3.97 -13.54
N ARG A 44 3.00 4.77 -13.12
CA ARG A 44 3.89 4.42 -12.02
C ARG A 44 3.47 5.13 -10.73
N ALA A 45 2.99 4.36 -9.77
CA ALA A 45 2.61 4.83 -8.44
C ALA A 45 3.70 4.53 -7.43
N LYS A 46 4.21 5.57 -6.76
CA LYS A 46 5.15 5.49 -5.63
C LYS A 46 4.43 5.83 -4.34
N LEU A 47 5.03 5.48 -3.22
CA LEU A 47 4.54 5.95 -1.92
C LEU A 47 4.67 7.48 -1.81
N PRO A 48 3.73 8.14 -1.10
CA PRO A 48 3.76 9.59 -0.95
C PRO A 48 5.03 10.08 -0.23
N GLY A 49 5.51 11.27 -0.59
CA GLY A 49 6.75 11.83 -0.02
C GLY A 49 6.71 12.04 1.50
N TRP A 50 5.52 12.24 2.09
CA TRP A 50 5.37 12.33 3.54
C TRP A 50 5.81 11.04 4.26
N TYR A 51 5.76 9.90 3.57
CA TYR A 51 6.24 8.62 4.10
C TYR A 51 7.73 8.66 4.41
N ILE A 52 8.49 9.31 3.53
CA ILE A 52 9.94 9.53 3.72
C ILE A 52 10.17 10.51 4.87
N ALA A 53 9.40 11.61 4.94
CA ALA A 53 9.48 12.57 6.03
C ALA A 53 9.17 11.92 7.39
N PHE A 54 8.17 11.04 7.44
CA PHE A 54 7.85 10.26 8.63
C PHE A 54 8.99 9.31 9.03
N GLY A 55 9.68 8.70 8.06
CA GLY A 55 10.87 7.90 8.32
C GLY A 55 12.00 8.71 8.97
N TYR A 56 12.27 9.93 8.49
CA TYR A 56 13.24 10.84 9.14
C TYR A 56 12.81 11.23 10.54
N PHE A 57 11.52 11.49 10.77
CA PHE A 57 10.98 11.75 12.10
C PHE A 57 11.24 10.57 13.06
N LEU A 58 11.02 9.33 12.61
CA LEU A 58 11.31 8.14 13.43
C LEU A 58 12.79 8.00 13.75
N ILE A 59 13.69 8.32 12.80
CA ILE A 59 15.14 8.32 13.06
C ILE A 59 15.48 9.35 14.15
N ALA A 60 15.00 10.58 14.02
CA ALA A 60 15.21 11.63 15.00
C ALA A 60 14.65 11.24 16.38
N ALA A 61 13.45 10.66 16.42
CA ALA A 61 12.85 10.15 17.65
C ALA A 61 13.67 9.01 18.26
N GLY A 62 14.20 8.09 17.46
CA GLY A 62 15.08 7.01 17.92
C GLY A 62 16.36 7.54 18.55
N VAL A 63 17.00 8.54 17.93
CA VAL A 63 18.18 9.23 18.49
C VAL A 63 17.84 9.92 19.80
N PHE A 64 16.72 10.66 19.85
CA PHE A 64 16.26 11.32 21.08
C PHE A 64 16.01 10.31 22.22
N LEU A 65 15.34 9.19 21.92
CA LEU A 65 15.10 8.13 22.89
C LEU A 65 16.40 7.50 23.39
N ALA A 66 17.43 7.38 22.56
CA ALA A 66 18.73 6.88 22.97
C ALA A 66 19.39 7.83 24.00
N PHE A 67 19.38 9.15 23.74
CA PHE A 67 19.87 10.13 24.70
C PHE A 67 19.08 10.13 26.01
N ALA A 68 17.74 10.11 25.91
CA ALA A 68 16.88 10.04 27.10
C ALA A 68 17.16 8.78 27.92
N SER A 69 17.35 7.63 27.29
CA SER A 69 17.68 6.37 27.95
C SER A 69 19.03 6.43 28.68
N LEU A 70 20.04 7.08 28.10
CA LEU A 70 21.34 7.28 28.74
C LEU A 70 21.22 8.12 30.02
N ILE A 71 20.43 9.20 30.00
CA ILE A 71 20.21 10.05 31.15
C ILE A 71 19.45 9.29 32.25
N LEU A 72 18.38 8.56 31.89
CA LEU A 72 17.56 7.79 32.81
C LEU A 72 18.32 6.62 33.44
N SER A 73 19.25 6.00 32.71
CA SER A 73 20.07 4.90 33.24
C SER A 73 21.18 5.37 34.19
N SER A 74 21.47 6.67 34.23
CA SER A 74 22.45 7.26 35.18
C SER A 74 21.83 7.63 36.54
N GLY A 75 20.52 7.48 36.72
CA GLY A 75 19.79 7.79 37.93
C GLY A 75 19.83 6.67 38.98
N SER A 76 19.26 6.95 40.15
CA SER A 76 19.18 6.02 41.31
C SER A 76 18.29 4.78 41.05
N ASN A 77 17.39 4.84 40.06
CA ASN A 77 16.57 3.72 39.56
C ASN A 77 16.82 3.51 38.06
N PRO A 78 17.88 2.78 37.68
CA PRO A 78 18.24 2.64 36.28
C PRO A 78 17.19 1.85 35.52
N MET A 79 16.87 2.31 34.29
CA MET A 79 16.00 1.61 33.39
C MET A 79 16.62 0.24 32.99
N PRO A 80 15.83 -0.85 32.88
CA PRO A 80 16.35 -2.13 32.42
C PRO A 80 17.05 -1.99 31.05
N LEU A 81 18.26 -2.55 30.94
CA LEU A 81 19.14 -2.40 29.77
C LEU A 81 18.46 -2.79 28.45
N ASN A 82 17.63 -3.83 28.46
CA ASN A 82 16.85 -4.30 27.30
C ASN A 82 15.86 -3.22 26.82
N MET A 83 15.26 -2.46 27.69
CA MET A 83 14.37 -1.35 27.34
C MET A 83 15.16 -0.12 26.89
N ALA A 84 16.25 0.21 27.59
CA ALA A 84 17.10 1.35 27.29
C ALA A 84 17.73 1.29 25.88
N ILE A 85 18.05 0.10 25.39
CA ILE A 85 18.61 -0.12 24.06
C ILE A 85 17.50 -0.52 23.04
N GLY A 86 16.55 -1.35 23.44
CA GLY A 86 15.58 -1.95 22.56
C GLY A 86 14.66 -0.94 21.88
N PHE A 87 14.06 -0.02 22.64
CA PHE A 87 13.15 1.00 22.09
C PHE A 87 13.83 1.96 21.10
N PRO A 88 14.98 2.58 21.42
CA PRO A 88 15.69 3.43 20.47
C PRO A 88 16.07 2.69 19.19
N THR A 89 16.65 1.49 19.30
CA THR A 89 17.10 0.70 18.15
C THR A 89 15.94 0.30 17.25
N MET A 90 14.83 -0.14 17.85
CA MET A 90 13.62 -0.49 17.10
C MET A 90 13.05 0.72 16.36
N THR A 91 12.94 1.89 17.03
CA THR A 91 12.40 3.11 16.44
C THR A 91 13.29 3.61 15.30
N PHE A 92 14.61 3.61 15.51
CA PHE A 92 15.59 3.99 14.50
C PHE A 92 15.54 3.04 13.29
N GLY A 93 15.53 1.72 13.52
CA GLY A 93 15.43 0.71 12.47
C GLY A 93 14.15 0.82 11.66
N LEU A 94 13.01 1.08 12.33
CA LEU A 94 11.74 1.33 11.66
C LEU A 94 11.79 2.58 10.78
N GLY A 95 12.47 3.63 11.21
CA GLY A 95 12.70 4.84 10.41
C GLY A 95 13.46 4.54 9.12
N ILE A 96 14.56 3.78 9.19
CA ILE A 96 15.34 3.37 8.01
C ILE A 96 14.47 2.56 7.04
N VAL A 97 13.74 1.54 7.52
CA VAL A 97 12.86 0.72 6.69
C VAL A 97 11.79 1.58 6.00
N THR A 98 11.20 2.53 6.73
CA THR A 98 10.18 3.44 6.20
C THR A 98 10.73 4.32 5.08
N ILE A 99 11.95 4.86 5.21
CA ILE A 99 12.61 5.64 4.16
C ILE A 99 12.88 4.77 2.92
N LEU A 100 13.43 3.56 3.11
CA LEU A 100 13.71 2.64 2.01
C LEU A 100 12.43 2.24 1.27
N MET A 101 11.34 2.00 1.99
CA MET A 101 10.02 1.74 1.39
C MET A 101 9.55 2.94 0.57
N GLY A 102 9.64 4.15 1.12
CA GLY A 102 9.22 5.38 0.43
C GLY A 102 10.01 5.67 -0.85
N GLN A 103 11.31 5.40 -0.84
CA GLN A 103 12.20 5.69 -1.97
C GLN A 103 12.18 4.61 -3.06
N ARG A 104 12.16 3.34 -2.68
CA ARG A 104 12.40 2.22 -3.60
C ARG A 104 11.16 1.48 -4.05
N GLN A 105 10.10 1.48 -3.24
CA GLN A 105 8.88 0.76 -3.56
C GLN A 105 8.04 1.52 -4.58
N TYR A 106 7.62 0.81 -5.64
CA TYR A 106 6.64 1.33 -6.58
C TYR A 106 5.77 0.19 -7.13
N ILE A 107 4.62 0.57 -7.67
CA ILE A 107 3.82 -0.27 -8.55
C ILE A 107 3.67 0.47 -9.87
N GLU A 108 3.90 -0.24 -10.95
CA GLU A 108 3.73 0.23 -12.31
C GLU A 108 2.68 -0.62 -13.01
N THR A 109 1.69 0.03 -13.56
CA THR A 109 0.67 -0.63 -14.38
C THR A 109 0.88 -0.21 -15.83
N GLY A 110 1.26 -1.16 -16.66
CA GLY A 110 1.38 -0.99 -18.11
C GLY A 110 0.08 -1.33 -18.84
N VAL A 111 0.16 -1.39 -20.15
CA VAL A 111 -0.98 -1.72 -21.02
C VAL A 111 -1.44 -3.17 -20.82
N ASP A 112 -0.48 -4.10 -20.65
CA ASP A 112 -0.69 -5.55 -20.59
C ASP A 112 -0.02 -6.23 -19.40
N TYR A 113 0.57 -5.45 -18.46
CA TYR A 113 1.29 -5.99 -17.31
C TYR A 113 1.11 -5.13 -16.06
N ILE A 114 1.43 -5.75 -14.94
CA ILE A 114 1.67 -5.08 -13.66
C ILE A 114 3.05 -5.43 -13.15
N GLU A 115 3.78 -4.44 -12.68
CA GLU A 115 5.09 -4.59 -12.07
C GLU A 115 5.11 -4.00 -10.67
N ARG A 116 5.74 -4.70 -9.75
CA ARG A 116 5.99 -4.23 -8.39
C ARG A 116 7.47 -4.32 -8.07
N ARG A 117 8.05 -3.24 -7.60
CA ARG A 117 9.35 -3.24 -6.95
C ARG A 117 9.17 -3.20 -5.43
N ALA A 118 9.73 -4.21 -4.76
CA ALA A 118 9.77 -4.24 -3.30
C ALA A 118 10.86 -3.30 -2.77
N TRP A 119 10.74 -2.89 -1.51
CA TRP A 119 11.69 -1.97 -0.85
C TRP A 119 13.13 -2.53 -0.83
N TYR A 120 13.29 -3.84 -0.76
CA TYR A 120 14.59 -4.55 -0.81
C TYR A 120 15.12 -4.78 -2.24
N GLY A 121 14.48 -4.19 -3.25
CA GLY A 121 14.98 -4.15 -4.63
C GLY A 121 14.42 -5.22 -5.57
N LYS A 122 13.76 -6.28 -5.07
CA LYS A 122 13.16 -7.33 -5.91
C LYS A 122 12.06 -6.74 -6.79
N VAL A 123 12.19 -6.94 -8.10
CA VAL A 123 11.18 -6.59 -9.09
C VAL A 123 10.39 -7.85 -9.44
N THR A 124 9.06 -7.72 -9.44
CA THR A 124 8.14 -8.78 -9.86
C THR A 124 7.21 -8.19 -10.90
N ARG A 125 7.31 -8.70 -12.15
CA ARG A 125 6.45 -8.33 -13.27
C ARG A 125 5.53 -9.50 -13.62
N ILE A 126 4.26 -9.22 -13.80
CA ILE A 126 3.23 -10.19 -14.15
C ILE A 126 2.47 -9.65 -15.35
N PRO A 127 2.62 -10.22 -16.54
CA PRO A 127 1.74 -9.97 -17.69
C PRO A 127 0.30 -10.38 -17.35
N PHE A 128 -0.70 -9.67 -17.83
CA PHE A 128 -2.10 -9.97 -17.51
C PHE A 128 -2.50 -11.38 -17.90
N HIS A 129 -2.04 -11.87 -19.05
CA HIS A 129 -2.36 -13.22 -19.53
C HIS A 129 -1.78 -14.34 -18.65
N GLU A 130 -0.79 -14.05 -17.79
CA GLU A 130 -0.22 -15.02 -16.86
C GLU A 130 -0.94 -15.03 -15.49
N ILE A 131 -1.88 -14.11 -15.27
CA ILE A 131 -2.66 -14.11 -14.04
C ILE A 131 -3.59 -15.32 -14.04
N ASP A 132 -3.34 -16.23 -13.09
CA ASP A 132 -4.15 -17.44 -12.90
C ASP A 132 -5.31 -17.20 -11.94
N SER A 133 -5.06 -16.43 -10.88
CA SER A 133 -6.08 -16.17 -9.88
C SER A 133 -5.91 -14.79 -9.25
N TYR A 134 -7.01 -14.24 -8.76
CA TYR A 134 -6.98 -13.03 -7.95
C TYR A 134 -7.87 -13.18 -6.70
N SER A 135 -7.60 -12.33 -5.72
CA SER A 135 -8.45 -12.13 -4.56
C SER A 135 -8.57 -10.63 -4.30
N TYR A 136 -9.81 -10.14 -4.27
CA TYR A 136 -10.11 -8.75 -3.95
C TYR A 136 -10.86 -8.68 -2.63
N SER A 137 -10.40 -7.83 -1.72
CA SER A 137 -11.07 -7.54 -0.46
C SER A 137 -11.44 -6.05 -0.45
N PRO A 138 -12.71 -5.70 -0.42
CA PRO A 138 -13.15 -4.31 -0.35
C PRO A 138 -12.94 -3.69 1.03
N ALA A 139 -12.57 -4.51 2.04
CA ALA A 139 -12.37 -4.04 3.41
C ALA A 139 -11.19 -3.07 3.54
N GLY A 140 -11.33 -2.09 4.42
CA GLY A 140 -10.32 -1.07 4.69
C GLY A 140 -10.36 0.12 3.73
N LEU A 141 -9.28 0.92 3.74
CA LEU A 141 -9.17 2.21 3.05
C LEU A 141 -9.04 2.13 1.52
N GLY A 142 -9.70 1.19 0.83
CA GLY A 142 -9.75 1.30 -0.62
C GLY A 142 -9.62 0.02 -1.43
N GLY A 143 -9.72 -1.13 -0.79
CA GLY A 143 -9.68 -2.42 -1.49
C GLY A 143 -8.26 -2.98 -1.67
N TRP A 144 -8.08 -4.19 -1.19
CA TRP A 144 -6.81 -4.91 -1.30
C TRP A 144 -6.89 -5.95 -2.41
N LEU A 145 -6.03 -5.81 -3.42
CA LEU A 145 -5.97 -6.73 -4.56
C LEU A 145 -4.71 -7.60 -4.46
N VAL A 146 -4.89 -8.90 -4.59
CA VAL A 146 -3.83 -9.89 -4.65
C VAL A 146 -3.94 -10.64 -5.97
N LEU A 147 -2.89 -10.58 -6.77
CA LEU A 147 -2.76 -11.30 -8.03
C LEU A 147 -1.78 -12.46 -7.84
N LYS A 148 -2.07 -13.60 -8.44
CA LYS A 148 -1.21 -14.78 -8.40
C LYS A 148 -1.10 -15.39 -9.80
N THR A 149 0.08 -15.88 -10.12
CA THR A 149 0.36 -16.67 -11.32
C THR A 149 0.50 -18.16 -10.97
N ALA A 150 0.44 -19.04 -11.95
CA ALA A 150 0.60 -20.49 -11.74
C ALA A 150 2.00 -20.86 -11.23
N ASP A 151 3.04 -20.09 -11.58
CA ASP A 151 4.42 -20.24 -11.11
C ASP A 151 4.68 -19.60 -9.72
N ARG A 152 3.59 -19.32 -8.97
CA ARG A 152 3.62 -18.78 -7.60
C ARG A 152 4.13 -17.34 -7.46
N ARG A 153 4.34 -16.59 -8.55
CA ARG A 153 4.56 -15.14 -8.42
C ARG A 153 3.32 -14.49 -7.83
N ARG A 154 3.53 -13.52 -6.95
CA ARG A 154 2.44 -12.83 -6.26
C ARG A 154 2.72 -11.33 -6.20
N ILE A 155 1.72 -10.55 -6.58
CA ILE A 155 1.67 -9.10 -6.34
C ILE A 155 0.45 -8.80 -5.49
N ALA A 156 0.67 -8.11 -4.36
CA ALA A 156 -0.40 -7.66 -3.47
C ALA A 156 -0.26 -6.16 -3.25
N PHE A 157 -1.36 -5.43 -3.41
CA PHE A 157 -1.36 -3.98 -3.25
C PHE A 157 -2.76 -3.43 -2.95
N ASN A 158 -2.78 -2.22 -2.41
CA ASN A 158 -4.02 -1.47 -2.26
C ASN A 158 -4.35 -0.78 -3.57
N SER A 159 -5.45 -1.19 -4.21
CA SER A 159 -5.83 -0.76 -5.56
C SER A 159 -6.15 0.73 -5.65
N ARG A 160 -6.63 1.34 -4.56
CA ARG A 160 -7.01 2.75 -4.52
C ARG A 160 -5.80 3.67 -4.36
N PHE A 161 -4.81 3.25 -3.55
CA PHE A 161 -3.64 4.09 -3.29
C PHE A 161 -2.61 4.03 -4.41
N LEU A 162 -2.57 2.94 -5.15
CA LEU A 162 -1.56 2.69 -6.15
C LEU A 162 -2.12 2.66 -7.58
N ARG A 163 -3.28 3.32 -7.79
CA ARG A 163 -3.92 3.46 -9.10
C ARG A 163 -4.06 2.12 -9.85
N GLY A 164 -4.59 1.14 -9.13
CA GLY A 164 -4.85 -0.19 -9.69
C GLY A 164 -6.13 -0.28 -10.54
N GLU A 165 -6.73 0.88 -10.90
CA GLU A 165 -7.99 0.94 -11.62
C GLU A 165 -7.92 0.16 -12.94
N ARG A 166 -6.84 0.33 -13.69
CA ARG A 166 -6.64 -0.36 -14.97
C ARG A 166 -6.55 -1.88 -14.80
N VAL A 167 -5.88 -2.36 -13.77
CA VAL A 167 -5.80 -3.80 -13.47
C VAL A 167 -7.18 -4.35 -13.13
N ILE A 168 -7.96 -3.60 -12.35
CA ILE A 168 -9.32 -3.96 -11.96
C ILE A 168 -10.23 -3.99 -13.19
N ALA A 169 -10.14 -3.00 -14.07
CA ALA A 169 -10.89 -2.96 -15.33
C ALA A 169 -10.52 -4.14 -16.25
N ALA A 170 -9.22 -4.46 -16.38
CA ALA A 170 -8.75 -5.60 -17.17
C ALA A 170 -9.25 -6.95 -16.60
N LEU A 171 -9.29 -7.11 -15.27
CA LEU A 171 -9.88 -8.29 -14.64
C LEU A 171 -11.38 -8.39 -14.88
N ALA A 172 -12.13 -7.29 -14.78
CA ALA A 172 -13.55 -7.23 -15.07
C ALA A 172 -13.81 -7.57 -16.54
N PHE A 173 -13.06 -6.96 -17.46
CA PHE A 173 -13.14 -7.27 -18.90
C PHE A 173 -12.90 -8.76 -19.17
N ARG A 174 -11.88 -9.35 -18.56
CA ARG A 174 -11.57 -10.77 -18.67
C ARG A 174 -12.73 -11.66 -18.21
N GLN A 175 -13.40 -11.30 -17.14
CA GLN A 175 -14.52 -12.07 -16.62
C GLN A 175 -15.77 -11.99 -17.50
N ILE A 176 -16.02 -10.80 -18.08
CA ILE A 176 -17.17 -10.56 -18.96
C ILE A 176 -16.96 -11.21 -20.33
N ASN A 177 -15.78 -11.02 -20.93
CA ASN A 177 -15.50 -11.38 -22.31
C ASN A 177 -14.79 -12.73 -22.47
N GLY A 178 -14.39 -13.40 -21.38
CA GLY A 178 -13.65 -14.66 -21.41
C GLY A 178 -12.20 -14.56 -21.91
N ARG A 179 -11.73 -13.37 -22.33
CA ARG A 179 -10.37 -13.10 -22.82
C ARG A 179 -9.80 -11.82 -22.22
N TRP A 180 -8.50 -11.67 -22.26
CA TRP A 180 -7.83 -10.44 -21.85
C TRP A 180 -8.02 -9.35 -22.90
N PRO A 181 -8.05 -8.05 -22.48
CA PRO A 181 -8.10 -6.94 -23.43
C PRO A 181 -6.82 -6.92 -24.26
N SER A 182 -6.96 -6.65 -25.55
CA SER A 182 -5.82 -6.54 -26.46
C SER A 182 -5.09 -5.22 -26.26
N PRO A 183 -3.75 -5.21 -26.08
CA PRO A 183 -2.98 -3.98 -25.98
C PRO A 183 -2.99 -3.15 -27.27
N TYR A 184 -3.31 -3.78 -28.41
CA TYR A 184 -3.31 -3.15 -29.73
C TYR A 184 -4.68 -2.67 -30.18
N ASN A 185 -5.76 -3.02 -29.49
CA ASN A 185 -7.11 -2.61 -29.82
C ASN A 185 -7.46 -1.31 -29.07
N GLN A 186 -7.42 -0.16 -29.77
CA GLN A 186 -7.69 1.15 -29.22
C GLN A 186 -9.09 1.27 -28.60
N GLU A 187 -10.10 0.62 -29.19
CA GLU A 187 -11.46 0.63 -28.66
C GLU A 187 -11.55 -0.06 -27.30
N GLU A 188 -10.91 -1.23 -27.16
CA GLU A 188 -10.86 -1.94 -25.87
C GLU A 188 -10.07 -1.14 -24.82
N GLN A 189 -9.00 -0.47 -25.23
CA GLN A 189 -8.24 0.39 -24.31
C GLN A 189 -9.05 1.61 -23.87
N ARG A 190 -9.85 2.20 -24.77
CA ARG A 190 -10.77 3.29 -24.43
C ARG A 190 -11.86 2.83 -23.46
N VAL A 191 -12.48 1.68 -23.72
CA VAL A 191 -13.47 1.07 -22.81
C VAL A 191 -12.84 0.83 -21.43
N LEU A 192 -11.61 0.31 -21.35
CA LEU A 192 -10.91 0.13 -20.10
C LEU A 192 -10.64 1.47 -19.36
N GLU A 193 -10.38 2.54 -20.10
CA GLU A 193 -10.19 3.88 -19.51
C GLU A 193 -11.52 4.47 -19.01
N GLU A 194 -12.60 4.29 -19.71
CA GLU A 194 -13.95 4.74 -19.33
C GLU A 194 -14.52 3.91 -18.18
N GLU A 195 -14.38 2.58 -18.21
CA GLU A 195 -14.79 1.68 -17.12
C GLU A 195 -13.88 1.73 -15.89
N SER A 196 -12.67 2.27 -16.04
CA SER A 196 -11.77 2.55 -14.93
C SER A 196 -12.30 3.66 -14.01
N SER A 197 -13.52 4.19 -14.27
CA SER A 197 -14.28 4.84 -13.22
C SER A 197 -14.46 3.81 -12.10
N LEU A 198 -13.64 3.97 -11.09
CA LEU A 198 -13.33 3.07 -9.96
C LEU A 198 -14.56 2.34 -9.34
N ARG A 199 -15.75 2.92 -9.48
CA ARG A 199 -16.95 2.43 -8.81
C ARG A 199 -17.55 1.19 -9.45
N ALA A 200 -17.64 1.14 -10.78
CA ALA A 200 -18.28 0.02 -11.47
C ALA A 200 -17.40 -1.25 -11.40
N ALA A 201 -16.10 -1.11 -11.67
CA ALA A 201 -15.16 -2.22 -11.61
C ALA A 201 -14.97 -2.75 -10.18
N GLN A 202 -14.92 -1.87 -9.17
CA GLN A 202 -14.87 -2.28 -7.77
C GLN A 202 -16.15 -3.00 -7.32
N GLN A 203 -17.32 -2.54 -7.74
CA GLN A 203 -18.58 -3.21 -7.47
C GLN A 203 -18.64 -4.60 -8.10
N TYR A 204 -18.12 -4.74 -9.33
CA TYR A 204 -18.05 -6.02 -10.00
C TYR A 204 -17.13 -7.00 -9.26
N LEU A 205 -15.93 -6.59 -8.91
CA LEU A 205 -15.00 -7.44 -8.16
C LEU A 205 -15.48 -7.73 -6.72
N ALA A 206 -16.24 -6.82 -6.12
CA ALA A 206 -16.85 -7.07 -4.81
C ALA A 206 -17.91 -8.19 -4.88
N LYS A 207 -18.62 -8.33 -6.00
CA LYS A 207 -19.58 -9.45 -6.24
C LYS A 207 -18.85 -10.77 -6.52
N THR A 208 -17.63 -10.70 -7.10
CA THR A 208 -16.82 -11.88 -7.44
C THR A 208 -15.43 -11.75 -6.81
N PRO A 209 -15.32 -11.85 -5.47
CA PRO A 209 -14.09 -11.50 -4.75
C PRO A 209 -12.92 -12.45 -4.98
N LYS A 210 -13.18 -13.63 -5.56
CA LYS A 210 -12.14 -14.64 -5.86
C LYS A 210 -12.45 -15.32 -7.19
N ALA A 211 -11.45 -15.40 -8.05
CA ALA A 211 -11.49 -16.22 -9.24
C ALA A 211 -10.21 -17.02 -9.39
N ARG A 212 -10.32 -18.22 -9.95
CA ARG A 212 -9.22 -19.15 -10.26
C ARG A 212 -9.37 -19.63 -11.71
N GLY A 213 -8.29 -20.07 -12.30
CA GLY A 213 -8.30 -20.63 -13.66
C GLY A 213 -8.43 -19.57 -14.75
N LEU A 214 -7.98 -18.37 -14.54
CA LEU A 214 -8.02 -17.25 -15.49
C LEU A 214 -7.04 -17.41 -16.68
N ARG A 215 -6.20 -18.43 -16.64
CA ARG A 215 -5.13 -18.67 -17.62
C ARG A 215 -5.58 -19.30 -18.95
N ARG A 216 -6.87 -19.47 -19.21
CA ARG A 216 -7.37 -20.05 -20.47
C ARG A 216 -7.43 -19.02 -21.58
#